data_6c6d13f7f87a0811dc4bb6819a6ef1ed
#
_entry.id   6c6d13f7f87a0811dc4bb6819a6ef1ed
#
_cell.length_a   1.000
_cell.length_b   1.000
_cell.length_c   1.000
_cell.angle_alpha   90.00
_cell.angle_beta   90.00
_cell.angle_gamma   90.00
#
_symmetry.space_group_name_H-M   'P 1'
#
loop_
_entity.id
_entity.type
_entity.pdbx_description
1 polymer ?
#
loop_
_entity_poly.entity_id
_entity_poly.type
_entity_poly.pdbx_seq_one_letter_code
_entity_poly.pdbx_strand_id
1 'polypeptide(L)'
;MNSSSITYAPVISLEQARTESVLALSKAEPPPLSLVGSVLSAEELESLEILPRECLVGTWWKEGGQGLLFGPRGLGKTWLSVYLARCLAEGRDCGPWKISKARRVLYIDGEMALDGLRERDRALRKIADAPLSFLSHQHHFDKTGRGLNLTDPTAQADLLSACEQHRVEVVFLDNLSCLFSGMRENDADDWEAVLPWLLTLRRKGIAVCIVHHSGRAGSHPRGTSKREDASTWVMGLAAPSAADTTLGARFVGRFTKNREGDQAELGPWQWTFRTDATGTHVAHEKMDALEMFVQLVRDGLTSCSEIAEEMGVSKGTVSKWAKRAHDAGQIQIINKEYRPTE
;
A
#
# COMPACT_ATOMS: atom_id res chain seq x y z
N MET A 1 27.51 14.41 59.33
CA MET A 1 26.68 14.94 58.25
C MET A 1 26.91 14.09 57.02
N ASN A 2 26.06 13.09 56.85
CA ASN A 2 26.13 12.18 55.67
C ASN A 2 25.26 12.75 54.55
N SER A 3 25.88 13.23 53.51
CA SER A 3 25.18 13.59 52.25
C SER A 3 25.03 12.34 51.42
N SER A 4 23.82 11.73 51.44
CA SER A 4 23.43 10.68 50.51
C SER A 4 23.16 11.30 49.13
N SER A 5 24.04 11.07 48.17
CA SER A 5 23.85 11.42 46.78
C SER A 5 22.82 10.45 46.17
N ILE A 6 21.66 11.00 45.82
CA ILE A 6 20.63 10.28 45.03
C ILE A 6 21.13 10.20 43.59
N THR A 7 21.49 9.02 43.16
CA THR A 7 21.84 8.72 41.76
C THR A 7 20.52 8.49 41.01
N TYR A 8 20.14 9.38 40.13
CA TYR A 8 18.99 9.17 39.24
C TYR A 8 19.39 8.18 38.13
N ALA A 9 18.54 7.20 37.91
CA ALA A 9 18.69 6.32 36.74
C ALA A 9 18.53 7.16 35.47
N PRO A 10 19.30 6.86 34.39
CA PRO A 10 19.18 7.59 33.15
C PRO A 10 17.77 7.44 32.56
N VAL A 11 17.17 8.58 32.20
CA VAL A 11 15.89 8.60 31.48
C VAL A 11 16.11 8.05 30.08
N ILE A 12 15.69 6.81 29.86
CA ILE A 12 15.76 6.17 28.54
C ILE A 12 14.62 6.78 27.68
N SER A 13 14.94 7.21 26.44
CA SER A 13 13.93 7.69 25.52
C SER A 13 12.96 6.54 25.14
N LEU A 14 11.70 6.84 24.82
CA LEU A 14 10.73 5.85 24.36
C LEU A 14 11.24 5.04 23.16
N GLU A 15 12.09 5.62 22.33
CA GLU A 15 12.74 5.00 21.18
C GLU A 15 13.83 4.01 21.60
N GLN A 16 14.58 4.34 22.67
CA GLN A 16 15.56 3.43 23.27
C GLN A 16 14.89 2.25 23.98
N ALA A 17 13.79 2.50 24.71
CA ALA A 17 13.03 1.43 25.36
C ALA A 17 12.40 0.46 24.34
N ARG A 18 11.88 0.99 23.20
CA ARG A 18 11.41 0.14 22.07
C ARG A 18 12.53 -0.70 21.47
N THR A 19 13.70 -0.10 21.22
CA THR A 19 14.85 -0.78 20.64
C THR A 19 15.40 -1.87 21.57
N GLU A 20 15.46 -1.62 22.87
CA GLU A 20 15.89 -2.59 23.87
C GLU A 20 14.89 -3.74 24.04
N SER A 21 13.59 -3.46 24.03
CA SER A 21 12.55 -4.50 24.06
C SER A 21 12.59 -5.41 22.82
N VAL A 22 12.78 -4.83 21.62
CA VAL A 22 12.90 -5.61 20.38
C VAL A 22 14.19 -6.46 20.38
N LEU A 23 15.29 -5.92 20.85
CA LEU A 23 16.57 -6.65 20.98
C LEU A 23 16.52 -7.77 22.04
N ALA A 24 15.80 -7.57 23.13
CA ALA A 24 15.60 -8.58 24.16
C ALA A 24 14.73 -9.75 23.66
N LEU A 25 13.69 -9.45 22.88
CA LEU A 25 12.82 -10.46 22.26
C LEU A 25 13.54 -11.28 21.17
N SER A 26 14.57 -10.72 20.51
CA SER A 26 15.31 -11.42 19.46
C SER A 26 16.37 -12.41 19.98
N LYS A 27 16.73 -12.34 21.27
CA LYS A 27 17.76 -13.19 21.90
C LYS A 27 17.22 -14.28 22.81
N ALA A 28 15.92 -14.26 23.15
CA ALA A 28 15.29 -15.29 23.96
C ALA A 28 14.91 -16.49 23.09
N GLU A 29 15.25 -17.69 23.52
CA GLU A 29 14.64 -18.90 22.94
C GLU A 29 13.11 -18.76 23.02
N PRO A 30 12.37 -19.12 21.94
CA PRO A 30 10.93 -19.03 21.98
C PRO A 30 10.41 -19.88 23.15
N PRO A 31 9.51 -19.32 23.99
CA PRO A 31 8.95 -20.09 25.11
C PRO A 31 8.24 -21.34 24.57
N PRO A 32 8.18 -22.41 25.34
CA PRO A 32 7.49 -23.61 24.91
C PRO A 32 6.06 -23.27 24.49
N LEU A 33 5.58 -23.91 23.42
CA LEU A 33 4.27 -23.65 22.79
C LEU A 33 3.14 -23.93 23.83
N SER A 34 2.78 -22.94 24.62
CA SER A 34 1.69 -22.96 25.57
C SER A 34 0.74 -21.82 25.33
N LEU A 35 -0.48 -22.10 24.90
CA LEU A 35 -1.52 -21.09 24.71
C LEU A 35 -2.09 -20.61 26.05
N VAL A 36 -1.95 -21.38 27.11
CA VAL A 36 -2.55 -21.09 28.44
C VAL A 36 -2.05 -19.75 28.98
N GLY A 37 -0.76 -19.50 28.91
CA GLY A 37 -0.16 -18.23 29.36
C GLY A 37 -0.39 -17.02 28.41
N SER A 38 -1.06 -17.25 27.29
CA SER A 38 -1.35 -16.20 26.29
C SER A 38 -2.82 -15.74 26.30
N VAL A 39 -3.65 -16.37 27.12
CA VAL A 39 -5.06 -16.00 27.29
C VAL A 39 -5.15 -14.81 28.23
N LEU A 40 -5.81 -13.74 27.79
CA LEU A 40 -6.09 -12.56 28.59
C LEU A 40 -7.59 -12.52 28.90
N SER A 41 -7.94 -12.20 30.14
CA SER A 41 -9.30 -11.77 30.47
C SER A 41 -9.57 -10.38 29.89
N ALA A 42 -10.84 -9.97 29.83
CA ALA A 42 -11.18 -8.60 29.40
C ALA A 42 -10.57 -7.54 30.31
N GLU A 43 -10.48 -7.81 31.61
CA GLU A 43 -9.88 -6.90 32.60
C GLU A 43 -8.35 -6.77 32.41
N GLU A 44 -7.67 -7.90 32.16
CA GLU A 44 -6.24 -7.90 31.85
C GLU A 44 -5.96 -7.17 30.52
N LEU A 45 -6.79 -7.38 29.49
CA LEU A 45 -6.66 -6.66 28.21
C LEU A 45 -6.83 -5.13 28.39
N GLU A 46 -7.80 -4.69 29.18
CA GLU A 46 -8.04 -3.28 29.47
C GLU A 46 -6.88 -2.66 30.28
N SER A 47 -6.23 -3.43 31.15
CA SER A 47 -5.10 -2.98 31.96
C SER A 47 -3.78 -2.88 31.19
N LEU A 48 -3.70 -3.46 29.98
CA LEU A 48 -2.49 -3.41 29.18
C LEU A 48 -2.22 -1.99 28.67
N GLU A 49 -1.00 -1.52 28.87
CA GLU A 49 -0.52 -0.27 28.27
C GLU A 49 -0.21 -0.49 26.79
N ILE A 50 -1.24 -0.33 25.93
CA ILE A 50 -1.12 -0.52 24.49
C ILE A 50 -0.88 0.86 23.84
N LEU A 51 0.33 1.06 23.29
CA LEU A 51 0.62 2.27 22.53
C LEU A 51 -0.15 2.28 21.21
N PRO A 52 -0.88 3.36 20.87
CA PRO A 52 -1.54 3.46 19.59
C PRO A 52 -0.54 3.38 18.43
N ARG A 53 -0.89 2.65 17.38
CA ARG A 53 -0.10 2.62 16.15
C ARG A 53 -0.14 4.00 15.48
N GLU A 54 1.02 4.52 15.08
CA GLU A 54 1.10 5.79 14.39
C GLU A 54 0.53 5.70 12.98
N CYS A 55 -0.13 6.77 12.53
CA CYS A 55 -0.54 6.91 11.14
C CYS A 55 0.67 7.24 10.27
N LEU A 56 0.84 6.48 9.19
CA LEU A 56 1.88 6.69 8.17
C LEU A 56 1.36 7.60 7.06
N VAL A 57 0.15 7.34 6.57
CA VAL A 57 -0.50 8.10 5.50
C VAL A 57 -1.96 8.29 5.84
N GLY A 58 -2.40 9.53 6.00
CA GLY A 58 -3.74 9.85 6.44
C GLY A 58 -4.12 9.05 7.68
N THR A 59 -5.38 8.67 7.79
CA THR A 59 -5.89 7.77 8.84
C THR A 59 -5.89 6.30 8.41
N TRP A 60 -5.64 6.02 7.12
CA TRP A 60 -5.90 4.73 6.50
C TRP A 60 -4.71 3.76 6.46
N TRP A 61 -3.47 4.24 6.59
CA TRP A 61 -2.29 3.37 6.66
C TRP A 61 -1.50 3.64 7.94
N LYS A 62 -1.46 2.66 8.80
CA LYS A 62 -0.78 2.71 10.11
C LYS A 62 0.42 1.79 10.14
N GLU A 63 1.30 2.00 11.12
CA GLU A 63 2.45 1.15 11.42
C GLU A 63 2.07 -0.34 11.41
N GLY A 64 2.93 -1.16 10.79
CA GLY A 64 2.68 -2.60 10.61
C GLY A 64 1.51 -2.93 9.66
N GLY A 65 0.84 -1.92 9.09
CA GLY A 65 -0.25 -2.14 8.14
C GLY A 65 0.23 -2.72 6.83
N GLN A 66 -0.44 -3.77 6.35
CA GLN A 66 -0.19 -4.36 5.03
C GLN A 66 -1.19 -3.83 4.03
N GLY A 67 -0.70 -3.37 2.88
CA GLY A 67 -1.51 -2.84 1.80
C GLY A 67 -1.26 -3.49 0.46
N LEU A 68 -2.28 -3.48 -0.37
CA LEU A 68 -2.22 -3.97 -1.74
C LEU A 68 -2.63 -2.85 -2.70
N LEU A 69 -1.72 -2.48 -3.60
CA LEU A 69 -1.97 -1.56 -4.71
C LEU A 69 -2.04 -2.36 -6.01
N PHE A 70 -3.17 -2.38 -6.67
CA PHE A 70 -3.33 -3.14 -7.90
C PHE A 70 -3.91 -2.32 -9.05
N GLY A 71 -3.75 -2.82 -10.27
CA GLY A 71 -4.32 -2.22 -11.48
C GLY A 71 -3.70 -2.76 -12.76
N PRO A 72 -4.24 -2.41 -13.93
CA PRO A 72 -3.73 -2.80 -15.24
C PRO A 72 -2.26 -2.47 -15.45
N ARG A 73 -1.59 -3.20 -16.34
CA ARG A 73 -0.22 -2.88 -16.76
C ARG A 73 -0.16 -1.52 -17.43
N GLY A 74 0.92 -0.78 -17.20
CA GLY A 74 1.14 0.53 -17.85
C GLY A 74 0.31 1.69 -17.29
N LEU A 75 -0.63 1.45 -16.35
CA LEU A 75 -1.56 2.48 -15.86
C LEU A 75 -0.93 3.51 -14.90
N GLY A 76 0.25 3.21 -14.32
CA GLY A 76 0.92 4.17 -13.42
C GLY A 76 1.09 3.69 -11.98
N LYS A 77 0.91 2.39 -11.68
CA LYS A 77 1.12 1.82 -10.33
C LYS A 77 2.47 2.20 -9.73
N THR A 78 3.55 1.97 -10.49
CA THR A 78 4.92 2.32 -10.07
C THR A 78 5.10 3.84 -9.90
N TRP A 79 4.43 4.68 -10.68
CA TRP A 79 4.42 6.13 -10.45
C TRP A 79 3.82 6.49 -9.09
N LEU A 80 2.66 5.91 -8.77
CA LEU A 80 2.00 6.16 -7.49
C LEU A 80 2.79 5.58 -6.32
N SER A 81 3.32 4.35 -6.44
CA SER A 81 4.07 3.70 -5.35
C SER A 81 5.39 4.41 -5.06
N VAL A 82 6.16 4.84 -6.08
CA VAL A 82 7.38 5.65 -5.88
C VAL A 82 7.04 7.03 -5.32
N TYR A 83 5.95 7.66 -5.78
CA TYR A 83 5.50 8.94 -5.23
C TYR A 83 5.13 8.83 -3.75
N LEU A 84 4.38 7.80 -3.37
CA LEU A 84 4.00 7.53 -1.98
C LEU A 84 5.24 7.24 -1.11
N ALA A 85 6.18 6.43 -1.63
CA ALA A 85 7.45 6.15 -0.96
C ALA A 85 8.28 7.43 -0.72
N ARG A 86 8.33 8.31 -1.71
CA ARG A 86 8.99 9.63 -1.58
C ARG A 86 8.29 10.53 -0.57
N CYS A 87 6.97 10.64 -0.62
CA CYS A 87 6.21 11.43 0.35
C CYS A 87 6.46 10.95 1.79
N LEU A 88 6.45 9.63 2.01
CA LEU A 88 6.77 9.03 3.31
C LEU A 88 8.20 9.33 3.76
N ALA A 89 9.18 9.16 2.88
CA ALA A 89 10.57 9.41 3.23
C ALA A 89 10.87 10.90 3.47
N GLU A 90 10.18 11.77 2.76
CA GLU A 90 10.34 13.24 2.87
C GLU A 90 9.47 13.85 3.99
N GLY A 91 8.52 13.10 4.57
CA GLY A 91 7.61 13.59 5.59
C GLY A 91 6.65 14.67 5.06
N ARG A 92 6.27 14.60 3.78
CA ARG A 92 5.35 15.54 3.13
C ARG A 92 4.06 14.86 2.71
N ASP A 93 3.00 15.62 2.67
CA ASP A 93 1.69 15.15 2.26
C ASP A 93 1.72 14.44 0.89
N CYS A 94 1.00 13.32 0.78
CA CYS A 94 0.84 12.58 -0.45
C CYS A 94 -0.54 12.88 -1.05
N GLY A 95 -0.60 13.88 -1.91
CA GLY A 95 -1.86 14.35 -2.48
C GLY A 95 -2.85 14.80 -1.38
N PRO A 96 -4.00 14.13 -1.25
CA PRO A 96 -4.99 14.49 -0.24
C PRO A 96 -4.66 13.99 1.18
N TRP A 97 -3.65 13.14 1.32
CA TRP A 97 -3.35 12.44 2.57
C TRP A 97 -2.19 13.06 3.32
N LYS A 98 -2.41 13.31 4.60
CA LYS A 98 -1.41 13.85 5.51
C LYS A 98 -0.35 12.82 5.87
N ILE A 99 0.91 13.26 5.94
CA ILE A 99 2.04 12.49 6.46
C ILE A 99 2.72 13.35 7.53
N SER A 100 2.70 12.89 8.78
CA SER A 100 3.08 13.70 9.95
C SER A 100 4.59 13.84 10.12
N LYS A 101 5.37 12.84 9.68
CA LYS A 101 6.84 12.83 9.81
C LYS A 101 7.50 11.95 8.74
N ALA A 102 8.78 12.21 8.47
CA ALA A 102 9.59 11.38 7.60
C ALA A 102 9.77 9.96 8.17
N ARG A 103 9.78 8.96 7.28
CA ARG A 103 9.93 7.54 7.59
C ARG A 103 11.11 6.94 6.82
N ARG A 104 11.78 5.95 7.40
CA ARG A 104 12.79 5.16 6.69
C ARG A 104 12.10 4.16 5.79
N VAL A 105 12.23 4.37 4.48
CA VAL A 105 11.53 3.58 3.45
C VAL A 105 12.53 2.74 2.68
N LEU A 106 12.20 1.48 2.46
CA LEU A 106 12.88 0.59 1.52
C LEU A 106 11.94 0.27 0.35
N TYR A 107 12.35 0.67 -0.85
CA TYR A 107 11.64 0.35 -2.08
C TYR A 107 12.34 -0.80 -2.81
N ILE A 108 11.64 -1.92 -2.97
CA ILE A 108 12.16 -3.13 -3.63
C ILE A 108 11.54 -3.21 -5.00
N ASP A 109 12.38 -3.07 -6.04
CA ASP A 109 11.97 -3.11 -7.43
C ASP A 109 12.39 -4.42 -8.07
N GLY A 110 11.42 -5.13 -8.64
CA GLY A 110 11.62 -6.42 -9.33
C GLY A 110 11.55 -6.35 -10.85
N GLU A 111 11.14 -5.21 -11.43
CA GLU A 111 10.79 -5.15 -12.85
C GLU A 111 11.60 -4.13 -13.65
N MET A 112 11.92 -3.00 -13.06
CA MET A 112 12.47 -1.88 -13.82
C MET A 112 13.99 -1.98 -14.03
N ALA A 113 14.45 -1.43 -15.17
CA ALA A 113 15.86 -1.11 -15.35
C ALA A 113 16.28 0.02 -14.38
N LEU A 114 17.54 -0.02 -13.93
CA LEU A 114 18.06 0.93 -12.93
C LEU A 114 17.98 2.40 -13.35
N ASP A 115 18.19 2.67 -14.63
CA ASP A 115 18.07 4.02 -15.19
C ASP A 115 16.64 4.54 -15.10
N GLY A 116 15.65 3.74 -15.46
CA GLY A 116 14.23 4.09 -15.35
C GLY A 116 13.78 4.30 -13.89
N LEU A 117 14.25 3.45 -12.96
CA LEU A 117 13.99 3.63 -11.53
C LEU A 117 14.59 4.96 -11.02
N ARG A 118 15.85 5.23 -11.39
CA ARG A 118 16.56 6.46 -11.05
C ARG A 118 15.87 7.71 -11.62
N GLU A 119 15.39 7.65 -12.86
CA GLU A 119 14.69 8.76 -13.49
C GLU A 119 13.38 9.08 -12.76
N ARG A 120 12.56 8.06 -12.45
CA ARG A 120 11.31 8.25 -11.68
C ARG A 120 11.57 8.81 -10.29
N ASP A 121 12.59 8.29 -9.62
CA ASP A 121 12.98 8.80 -8.31
C ASP A 121 13.38 10.28 -8.39
N ARG A 122 14.25 10.66 -9.33
CA ARG A 122 14.66 12.04 -9.54
C ARG A 122 13.49 12.97 -9.87
N ALA A 123 12.58 12.49 -10.71
CA ALA A 123 11.42 13.27 -11.15
C ALA A 123 10.46 13.62 -9.99
N LEU A 124 10.39 12.77 -8.95
CA LEU A 124 9.47 12.92 -7.82
C LEU A 124 10.15 13.47 -6.55
N ARG A 125 11.48 13.50 -6.52
CA ARG A 125 12.28 13.92 -5.37
C ARG A 125 12.14 15.41 -5.10
N LYS A 126 11.89 15.76 -3.82
CA LYS A 126 11.90 17.14 -3.34
C LYS A 126 13.02 17.37 -2.31
N ILE A 127 13.39 16.34 -1.54
CA ILE A 127 14.47 16.39 -0.54
C ILE A 127 15.53 15.36 -0.93
N ALA A 128 16.79 15.82 -1.10
CA ALA A 128 17.88 14.97 -1.58
C ALA A 128 18.22 13.84 -0.61
N ASP A 129 18.32 14.16 0.68
CA ASP A 129 18.81 13.24 1.73
C ASP A 129 17.66 12.57 2.52
N ALA A 130 16.46 12.49 1.91
CA ALA A 130 15.35 11.77 2.52
C ALA A 130 15.71 10.28 2.67
N PRO A 131 15.29 9.61 3.78
CA PRO A 131 15.66 8.24 4.10
C PRO A 131 14.88 7.20 3.25
N LEU A 132 15.07 7.26 1.93
CA LEU A 132 14.57 6.29 0.96
C LEU A 132 15.75 5.50 0.38
N SER A 133 15.71 4.19 0.58
CA SER A 133 16.66 3.23 0.02
C SER A 133 15.99 2.39 -1.06
N PHE A 134 16.77 1.92 -2.03
CA PHE A 134 16.28 1.06 -3.11
C PHE A 134 17.05 -0.27 -3.11
N LEU A 135 16.30 -1.38 -3.25
CA LEU A 135 16.82 -2.71 -3.59
C LEU A 135 16.27 -3.07 -4.97
N SER A 136 17.10 -2.95 -6.01
CA SER A 136 16.72 -3.31 -7.38
C SER A 136 17.13 -4.73 -7.70
N HIS A 137 16.24 -5.50 -8.29
CA HIS A 137 16.52 -6.85 -8.80
C HIS A 137 17.70 -6.85 -9.77
N GLN A 138 17.77 -5.89 -10.70
CA GLN A 138 18.89 -5.76 -11.64
C GLN A 138 20.21 -5.56 -10.89
N HIS A 139 20.27 -4.56 -9.99
CA HIS A 139 21.49 -4.29 -9.24
C HIS A 139 21.93 -5.46 -8.36
N HIS A 140 20.98 -6.16 -7.74
CA HIS A 140 21.25 -7.36 -6.96
C HIS A 140 21.87 -8.45 -7.83
N PHE A 141 21.30 -8.69 -9.03
CA PHE A 141 21.82 -9.67 -9.99
C PHE A 141 23.23 -9.30 -10.47
N ASP A 142 23.47 -8.04 -10.80
CA ASP A 142 24.80 -7.57 -11.24
C ASP A 142 25.88 -7.76 -10.16
N LYS A 143 25.49 -7.68 -8.88
CA LYS A 143 26.40 -7.86 -7.74
C LYS A 143 26.63 -9.31 -7.35
N THR A 144 25.61 -10.17 -7.46
CA THR A 144 25.63 -11.51 -6.87
C THR A 144 25.54 -12.63 -7.89
N GLY A 145 25.15 -12.34 -9.13
CA GLY A 145 24.81 -13.34 -10.16
C GLY A 145 23.52 -14.12 -9.86
N ARG A 146 22.75 -13.70 -8.86
CA ARG A 146 21.51 -14.37 -8.42
C ARG A 146 20.31 -13.46 -8.56
N GLY A 147 19.16 -14.03 -8.95
CA GLY A 147 17.89 -13.32 -8.93
C GLY A 147 17.37 -13.11 -7.51
N LEU A 148 16.69 -12.00 -7.28
CA LEU A 148 15.97 -11.74 -6.03
C LEU A 148 14.62 -12.47 -6.08
N ASN A 149 14.42 -13.45 -5.20
CA ASN A 149 13.16 -14.19 -5.09
C ASN A 149 12.75 -14.29 -3.63
N LEU A 150 11.68 -13.61 -3.27
CA LEU A 150 11.14 -13.55 -1.90
C LEU A 150 10.22 -14.74 -1.56
N THR A 151 10.13 -15.78 -2.40
CA THR A 151 9.60 -17.08 -2.00
C THR A 151 10.64 -17.91 -1.23
N ASP A 152 11.93 -17.57 -1.36
CA ASP A 152 13.03 -18.23 -0.66
C ASP A 152 13.09 -17.74 0.79
N PRO A 153 12.97 -18.64 1.80
CA PRO A 153 13.09 -18.28 3.21
C PRO A 153 14.43 -17.60 3.56
N THR A 154 15.50 -17.94 2.86
CA THR A 154 16.81 -17.28 3.07
C THR A 154 16.77 -15.82 2.65
N ALA A 155 16.22 -15.54 1.47
CA ALA A 155 16.04 -14.16 1.01
C ALA A 155 15.09 -13.36 1.90
N GLN A 156 14.05 -14.00 2.45
CA GLN A 156 13.14 -13.38 3.44
C GLN A 156 13.88 -13.01 4.73
N ALA A 157 14.74 -13.91 5.25
CA ALA A 157 15.52 -13.67 6.46
C ALA A 157 16.57 -12.56 6.24
N ASP A 158 17.27 -12.57 5.09
CA ASP A 158 18.24 -11.54 4.72
C ASP A 158 17.57 -10.17 4.58
N LEU A 159 16.41 -10.11 3.95
CA LEU A 159 15.65 -8.87 3.83
C LEU A 159 15.19 -8.34 5.19
N LEU A 160 14.74 -9.22 6.07
CA LEU A 160 14.36 -8.85 7.43
C LEU A 160 15.55 -8.26 8.19
N SER A 161 16.71 -8.91 8.11
CA SER A 161 17.96 -8.43 8.71
C SER A 161 18.38 -7.07 8.15
N ALA A 162 18.25 -6.85 6.84
CA ALA A 162 18.49 -5.56 6.20
C ALA A 162 17.52 -4.49 6.71
N CYS A 163 16.23 -4.82 6.86
CA CYS A 163 15.24 -3.89 7.41
C CYS A 163 15.60 -3.49 8.85
N GLU A 164 16.03 -4.42 9.69
CA GLU A 164 16.45 -4.14 11.06
C GLU A 164 17.72 -3.27 11.10
N GLN A 165 18.74 -3.64 10.33
CA GLN A 165 20.00 -2.89 10.26
C GLN A 165 19.78 -1.43 9.82
N HIS A 166 18.94 -1.21 8.83
CA HIS A 166 18.62 0.12 8.31
C HIS A 166 17.43 0.78 9.03
N ARG A 167 16.86 0.13 10.06
CA ARG A 167 15.71 0.61 10.82
C ARG A 167 14.52 1.01 9.91
N VAL A 168 14.24 0.18 8.91
CA VAL A 168 13.18 0.41 7.94
C VAL A 168 11.83 0.35 8.62
N GLU A 169 10.99 1.34 8.35
CA GLU A 169 9.63 1.44 8.88
C GLU A 169 8.57 1.05 7.84
N VAL A 170 8.89 1.24 6.55
CA VAL A 170 7.98 0.95 5.44
C VAL A 170 8.72 0.27 4.30
N VAL A 171 8.15 -0.82 3.79
CA VAL A 171 8.66 -1.57 2.64
C VAL A 171 7.66 -1.50 1.49
N PHE A 172 8.15 -1.18 0.29
CA PHE A 172 7.40 -1.33 -0.96
C PHE A 172 7.93 -2.53 -1.73
N LEU A 173 7.03 -3.38 -2.25
CA LEU A 173 7.32 -4.55 -3.07
C LEU A 173 6.72 -4.37 -4.46
N ASP A 174 7.47 -3.86 -5.43
CA ASP A 174 7.01 -3.60 -6.80
C ASP A 174 7.78 -4.47 -7.81
N ASN A 175 7.19 -5.50 -8.37
CA ASN A 175 5.85 -6.00 -8.13
C ASN A 175 5.86 -7.47 -7.64
N LEU A 176 4.71 -7.91 -7.17
CA LEU A 176 4.53 -9.25 -6.63
C LEU A 176 4.99 -10.35 -7.61
N SER A 177 4.61 -10.25 -8.89
CA SER A 177 4.91 -11.29 -9.89
C SER A 177 6.41 -11.49 -10.14
N CYS A 178 7.20 -10.42 -10.05
CA CYS A 178 8.65 -10.48 -10.28
C CYS A 178 9.42 -10.88 -9.02
N LEU A 179 9.01 -10.37 -7.86
CA LEU A 179 9.70 -10.60 -6.58
C LEU A 179 9.37 -11.98 -5.97
N PHE A 180 8.26 -12.60 -6.36
CA PHE A 180 7.83 -13.91 -5.89
C PHE A 180 7.74 -14.90 -7.06
N SER A 181 8.84 -15.02 -7.79
CA SER A 181 8.90 -15.89 -8.96
C SER A 181 8.71 -17.36 -8.58
N GLY A 182 7.91 -18.08 -9.39
CA GLY A 182 7.56 -19.47 -9.12
C GLY A 182 6.23 -19.66 -8.37
N MET A 183 5.68 -18.62 -7.74
CA MET A 183 4.31 -18.67 -7.22
C MET A 183 3.28 -18.70 -8.34
N ARG A 184 2.35 -19.64 -8.24
CA ARG A 184 1.16 -19.67 -9.09
C ARG A 184 0.17 -18.61 -8.60
N GLU A 185 -0.09 -17.60 -9.42
CA GLU A 185 -0.90 -16.44 -9.02
C GLU A 185 -2.31 -16.79 -8.54
N ASN A 186 -2.89 -17.91 -9.01
CA ASN A 186 -4.22 -18.37 -8.61
C ASN A 186 -4.19 -19.40 -7.47
N ASP A 187 -3.01 -19.75 -6.97
CA ASP A 187 -2.87 -20.76 -5.94
C ASP A 187 -2.86 -20.10 -4.55
N ALA A 188 -3.80 -20.51 -3.74
CA ALA A 188 -3.93 -20.04 -2.38
C ALA A 188 -2.80 -20.55 -1.48
N ASP A 189 -2.31 -21.77 -1.75
CA ASP A 189 -1.29 -22.44 -0.94
C ASP A 189 0.07 -21.77 -1.12
N ASP A 190 0.40 -21.31 -2.34
CA ASP A 190 1.63 -20.59 -2.62
C ASP A 190 1.67 -19.26 -1.82
N TRP A 191 0.51 -18.60 -1.64
CA TRP A 191 0.42 -17.38 -0.82
C TRP A 191 0.57 -17.68 0.67
N GLU A 192 0.07 -18.82 1.13
CA GLU A 192 0.20 -19.25 2.52
C GLU A 192 1.66 -19.43 2.95
N ALA A 193 2.56 -19.75 2.04
CA ALA A 193 3.99 -19.84 2.33
C ALA A 193 4.65 -18.47 2.60
N VAL A 194 4.12 -17.39 2.03
CA VAL A 194 4.67 -16.03 2.19
C VAL A 194 4.03 -15.27 3.36
N LEU A 195 2.78 -15.60 3.69
CA LEU A 195 2.01 -14.91 4.72
C LEU A 195 2.68 -14.86 6.10
N PRO A 196 3.31 -15.93 6.63
CA PRO A 196 4.00 -15.88 7.92
C PRO A 196 5.12 -14.87 7.97
N TRP A 197 5.86 -14.71 6.87
CA TRP A 197 6.91 -13.71 6.75
C TRP A 197 6.34 -12.28 6.75
N LEU A 198 5.28 -12.02 6.00
CA LEU A 198 4.59 -10.72 6.02
C LEU A 198 4.05 -10.40 7.42
N LEU A 199 3.51 -11.39 8.14
CA LEU A 199 3.07 -11.23 9.52
C LEU A 199 4.24 -10.94 10.47
N THR A 200 5.44 -11.47 10.19
CA THR A 200 6.65 -11.15 10.96
C THR A 200 7.05 -9.69 10.78
N LEU A 201 7.05 -9.15 9.54
CA LEU A 201 7.25 -7.72 9.29
C LEU A 201 6.25 -6.86 10.07
N ARG A 202 4.97 -7.22 10.02
CA ARG A 202 3.91 -6.54 10.77
C ARG A 202 4.15 -6.53 12.27
N ARG A 203 4.53 -7.66 12.87
CA ARG A 203 4.85 -7.76 14.31
C ARG A 203 6.03 -6.88 14.73
N LYS A 204 6.96 -6.63 13.82
CA LYS A 204 8.07 -5.68 14.00
C LYS A 204 7.69 -4.22 13.73
N GLY A 205 6.41 -3.92 13.49
CA GLY A 205 5.94 -2.58 13.18
C GLY A 205 6.25 -2.11 11.75
N ILE A 206 6.83 -2.98 10.90
CA ILE A 206 7.17 -2.65 9.52
C ILE A 206 5.91 -2.72 8.67
N ALA A 207 5.52 -1.60 8.09
CA ALA A 207 4.41 -1.53 7.15
C ALA A 207 4.84 -1.98 5.75
N VAL A 208 3.94 -2.62 5.01
CA VAL A 208 4.24 -3.17 3.68
C VAL A 208 3.20 -2.71 2.66
N CYS A 209 3.65 -2.18 1.52
CA CYS A 209 2.83 -1.96 0.33
C CYS A 209 3.24 -2.93 -0.77
N ILE A 210 2.34 -3.81 -1.18
CA ILE A 210 2.55 -4.75 -2.27
C ILE A 210 1.90 -4.19 -3.53
N VAL A 211 2.68 -4.06 -4.60
CA VAL A 211 2.17 -3.67 -5.93
C VAL A 211 1.91 -4.91 -6.76
N HIS A 212 0.73 -4.98 -7.38
CA HIS A 212 0.33 -6.13 -8.16
C HIS A 212 -0.46 -5.75 -9.42
N HIS A 213 -0.54 -6.68 -10.38
CA HIS A 213 -1.35 -6.51 -11.57
C HIS A 213 -2.81 -6.90 -11.29
N SER A 214 -3.76 -6.21 -11.94
CA SER A 214 -5.16 -6.64 -11.94
C SER A 214 -5.35 -7.90 -12.79
N GLY A 215 -6.42 -8.64 -12.53
CA GLY A 215 -6.94 -9.69 -13.41
C GLY A 215 -7.39 -9.13 -14.77
N ARG A 216 -7.79 -10.03 -15.70
CA ARG A 216 -8.23 -9.64 -17.05
C ARG A 216 -9.43 -8.69 -17.05
N ALA A 217 -10.32 -8.81 -16.07
CA ALA A 217 -11.48 -7.93 -15.93
C ALA A 217 -11.16 -6.54 -15.35
N GLY A 218 -9.93 -6.32 -14.84
CA GLY A 218 -9.49 -5.01 -14.33
C GLY A 218 -10.00 -4.61 -12.95
N SER A 219 -11.13 -5.14 -12.50
CA SER A 219 -11.85 -4.74 -11.28
C SER A 219 -11.27 -5.33 -9.98
N HIS A 220 -10.55 -6.43 -10.07
CA HIS A 220 -9.95 -7.12 -8.91
C HIS A 220 -8.46 -7.41 -9.12
N PRO A 221 -7.67 -7.57 -8.03
CA PRO A 221 -6.30 -8.07 -8.13
C PRO A 221 -6.29 -9.42 -8.84
N ARG A 222 -5.23 -9.66 -9.61
CA ARG A 222 -5.02 -10.97 -10.23
C ARG A 222 -4.69 -12.01 -9.16
N GLY A 223 -5.34 -13.19 -9.22
CA GLY A 223 -5.07 -14.32 -8.34
C GLY A 223 -6.07 -14.48 -7.20
N THR A 224 -5.64 -15.11 -6.09
CA THR A 224 -6.51 -15.46 -4.98
C THR A 224 -6.90 -14.26 -4.11
N SER A 225 -8.15 -14.22 -3.63
CA SER A 225 -8.66 -13.24 -2.65
C SER A 225 -7.94 -13.30 -1.29
N LYS A 226 -7.27 -14.41 -0.96
CA LYS A 226 -6.49 -14.55 0.29
C LYS A 226 -5.43 -13.44 0.48
N ARG A 227 -4.95 -12.82 -0.62
CA ARG A 227 -4.02 -11.68 -0.57
C ARG A 227 -4.67 -10.44 0.02
N GLU A 228 -5.95 -10.25 -0.26
CA GLU A 228 -6.73 -9.15 0.29
C GLU A 228 -7.06 -9.38 1.76
N ASP A 229 -7.23 -10.65 2.20
CA ASP A 229 -7.61 -10.98 3.56
C ASP A 229 -6.60 -10.50 4.59
N ALA A 230 -5.30 -10.63 4.30
CA ALA A 230 -4.21 -10.16 5.14
C ALA A 230 -4.02 -8.63 5.11
N SER A 231 -4.55 -7.97 4.08
CA SER A 231 -4.36 -6.53 3.87
C SER A 231 -5.28 -5.71 4.78
N THR A 232 -4.74 -4.63 5.35
CA THR A 232 -5.51 -3.62 6.09
C THR A 232 -6.17 -2.63 5.15
N TRP A 233 -5.57 -2.41 3.98
CA TRP A 233 -6.13 -1.62 2.89
C TRP A 233 -5.81 -2.24 1.53
N VAL A 234 -6.71 -2.04 0.58
CA VAL A 234 -6.55 -2.45 -0.83
C VAL A 234 -6.99 -1.29 -1.70
N MET A 235 -6.12 -0.86 -2.61
CA MET A 235 -6.39 0.22 -3.55
C MET A 235 -6.29 -0.29 -4.98
N GLY A 236 -7.37 -0.17 -5.73
CA GLY A 236 -7.40 -0.44 -7.16
C GLY A 236 -7.17 0.83 -7.98
N LEU A 237 -6.37 0.71 -9.05
CA LEU A 237 -6.23 1.75 -10.06
C LEU A 237 -7.00 1.37 -11.31
N ALA A 238 -7.78 2.31 -11.84
CA ALA A 238 -8.54 2.19 -13.08
C ALA A 238 -8.20 3.32 -14.06
N ALA A 239 -8.38 3.08 -15.37
CA ALA A 239 -8.22 4.12 -16.37
C ALA A 239 -9.34 5.17 -16.21
N PRO A 240 -9.04 6.47 -16.30
CA PRO A 240 -10.04 7.51 -16.20
C PRO A 240 -10.94 7.53 -17.44
N SER A 241 -12.10 8.16 -17.28
CA SER A 241 -13.13 8.25 -18.33
C SER A 241 -12.71 8.97 -19.61
N ALA A 242 -11.76 9.90 -19.52
CA ALA A 242 -11.17 10.58 -20.66
C ALA A 242 -9.66 10.36 -20.60
N ALA A 243 -9.17 9.38 -21.35
CA ALA A 243 -7.75 9.09 -21.44
C ALA A 243 -7.08 10.03 -22.45
N ASP A 244 -6.44 11.08 -21.96
CA ASP A 244 -5.38 11.75 -22.71
C ASP A 244 -4.05 11.06 -22.33
N THR A 245 -3.62 10.12 -23.15
CA THR A 245 -2.43 9.31 -22.91
C THR A 245 -1.13 10.05 -23.21
N THR A 246 -1.21 11.26 -23.78
CA THR A 246 -0.04 12.04 -24.23
C THR A 246 0.69 12.75 -23.08
N LEU A 247 0.14 12.80 -21.88
CA LEU A 247 0.59 13.68 -20.80
C LEU A 247 1.23 12.96 -19.59
N GLY A 248 1.55 11.68 -19.67
CA GLY A 248 2.10 10.89 -18.57
C GLY A 248 1.10 9.90 -17.97
N ALA A 249 1.20 9.57 -16.67
CA ALA A 249 0.27 8.63 -16.04
C ALA A 249 -0.97 9.36 -15.52
N ARG A 250 -2.17 8.86 -15.88
CA ARG A 250 -3.45 9.32 -15.36
C ARG A 250 -4.33 8.14 -14.99
N PHE A 251 -4.87 8.13 -13.79
CA PHE A 251 -5.68 7.03 -13.28
C PHE A 251 -6.61 7.48 -12.16
N VAL A 252 -7.60 6.64 -11.88
CA VAL A 252 -8.47 6.76 -10.71
C VAL A 252 -8.00 5.76 -9.67
N GLY A 253 -7.69 6.22 -8.47
CA GLY A 253 -7.38 5.38 -7.31
C GLY A 253 -8.61 5.25 -6.41
N ARG A 254 -9.03 4.02 -6.12
CA ARG A 254 -10.17 3.70 -5.28
C ARG A 254 -9.81 2.62 -4.27
N PHE A 255 -10.16 2.85 -3.00
CA PHE A 255 -10.08 1.79 -2.00
C PHE A 255 -11.21 0.79 -2.19
N THR A 256 -10.86 -0.48 -2.40
CA THR A 256 -11.81 -1.61 -2.40
C THR A 256 -11.91 -2.24 -1.02
N LYS A 257 -10.92 -2.00 -0.15
CA LYS A 257 -10.92 -2.41 1.25
C LYS A 257 -10.16 -1.37 2.08
N ASN A 258 -10.72 -0.99 3.19
CA ASN A 258 -10.02 -0.25 4.23
C ASN A 258 -10.62 -0.57 5.60
N ARG A 259 -9.80 -0.91 6.58
CA ARG A 259 -10.23 -1.29 7.92
C ARG A 259 -10.14 -0.16 8.94
N GLU A 260 -9.39 0.90 8.66
CA GLU A 260 -8.95 1.85 9.66
C GLU A 260 -9.14 3.33 9.28
N GLY A 261 -9.38 3.61 7.98
CA GLY A 261 -9.40 4.98 7.46
C GLY A 261 -10.74 5.70 7.59
N ASP A 262 -10.68 7.02 7.71
CA ASP A 262 -11.85 7.89 7.60
C ASP A 262 -12.35 7.87 6.14
N GLN A 263 -13.65 7.65 5.96
CA GLN A 263 -14.32 7.63 4.66
C GLN A 263 -14.11 8.93 3.86
N ALA A 264 -13.94 10.06 4.53
CA ALA A 264 -13.68 11.34 3.87
C ALA A 264 -12.34 11.37 3.11
N GLU A 265 -11.34 10.61 3.58
CA GLU A 265 -10.01 10.51 2.98
C GLU A 265 -9.91 9.45 1.88
N LEU A 266 -10.82 8.46 1.86
CA LEU A 266 -10.69 7.29 1.00
C LEU A 266 -10.96 7.55 -0.50
N GLY A 267 -11.55 8.65 -0.82
CA GLY A 267 -11.78 9.04 -2.23
C GLY A 267 -13.10 8.50 -2.79
N PRO A 268 -13.22 8.21 -4.08
CA PRO A 268 -12.15 8.01 -5.10
C PRO A 268 -11.41 9.27 -5.54
N TRP A 269 -10.15 9.11 -5.90
CA TRP A 269 -9.28 10.20 -6.32
C TRP A 269 -8.77 9.97 -7.73
N GLN A 270 -8.94 10.95 -8.62
CA GLN A 270 -8.27 10.98 -9.91
C GLN A 270 -6.88 11.58 -9.74
N TRP A 271 -5.87 10.90 -10.27
CA TRP A 271 -4.47 11.30 -10.21
C TRP A 271 -3.94 11.61 -11.60
N THR A 272 -3.11 12.62 -11.70
CA THR A 272 -2.41 12.98 -12.91
C THR A 272 -0.94 13.23 -12.61
N PHE A 273 -0.06 12.46 -13.25
CA PHE A 273 1.39 12.62 -13.23
C PHE A 273 1.81 13.17 -14.59
N ARG A 274 2.23 14.39 -14.61
CA ARG A 274 2.66 15.07 -15.84
C ARG A 274 4.12 15.46 -15.74
N THR A 275 4.95 15.04 -16.70
CA THR A 275 6.36 15.40 -16.78
C THR A 275 6.57 16.42 -17.91
N ASP A 276 7.21 17.52 -17.60
CA ASP A 276 7.62 18.55 -18.56
C ASP A 276 9.07 18.99 -18.29
N ALA A 277 9.53 20.06 -18.96
CA ALA A 277 10.88 20.57 -18.82
C ALA A 277 11.23 21.05 -17.38
N THR A 278 10.22 21.33 -16.56
CA THR A 278 10.39 21.82 -15.18
C THR A 278 10.37 20.69 -14.15
N GLY A 279 10.01 19.46 -14.56
CA GLY A 279 9.95 18.27 -13.69
C GLY A 279 8.62 17.53 -13.76
N THR A 280 8.37 16.68 -12.77
CA THR A 280 7.10 15.96 -12.65
C THR A 280 6.17 16.65 -11.67
N HIS A 281 5.00 16.99 -12.16
CA HIS A 281 3.89 17.58 -11.42
C HIS A 281 2.86 16.50 -11.12
N VAL A 282 2.45 16.43 -9.88
CA VAL A 282 1.42 15.48 -9.41
C VAL A 282 0.20 16.29 -8.99
N ALA A 283 -0.92 16.06 -9.67
CA ALA A 283 -2.21 16.62 -9.31
C ALA A 283 -3.17 15.53 -8.90
N HIS A 284 -4.13 15.87 -8.05
CA HIS A 284 -5.18 14.98 -7.61
C HIS A 284 -6.50 15.74 -7.49
N GLU A 285 -7.59 15.05 -7.78
CA GLU A 285 -8.93 15.60 -7.72
C GLU A 285 -9.89 14.54 -7.17
N LYS A 286 -10.79 14.93 -6.26
CA LYS A 286 -11.80 14.02 -5.73
C LYS A 286 -12.92 13.90 -6.76
N MET A 287 -13.25 12.66 -7.13
CA MET A 287 -14.34 12.41 -8.06
C MET A 287 -15.71 12.61 -7.38
N ASP A 288 -16.65 13.17 -8.11
CA ASP A 288 -18.03 13.24 -7.65
C ASP A 288 -18.76 11.89 -7.80
N ALA A 289 -19.96 11.80 -7.25
CA ALA A 289 -20.72 10.55 -7.25
C ALA A 289 -21.18 10.11 -8.65
N LEU A 290 -21.42 11.05 -9.58
CA LEU A 290 -21.79 10.73 -10.96
C LEU A 290 -20.56 10.23 -11.74
N GLU A 291 -19.44 10.88 -11.58
CA GLU A 291 -18.16 10.44 -12.16
C GLU A 291 -17.79 9.06 -11.67
N MET A 292 -17.96 8.79 -10.36
CA MET A 292 -17.75 7.48 -9.78
C MET A 292 -18.70 6.43 -10.38
N PHE A 293 -19.98 6.75 -10.55
CA PHE A 293 -20.95 5.86 -11.22
C PHE A 293 -20.47 5.50 -12.63
N VAL A 294 -20.08 6.50 -13.45
CA VAL A 294 -19.58 6.29 -14.81
C VAL A 294 -18.32 5.41 -14.81
N GLN A 295 -17.43 5.64 -13.83
CA GLN A 295 -16.21 4.83 -13.70
C GLN A 295 -16.54 3.37 -13.38
N LEU A 296 -17.48 3.08 -12.47
CA LEU A 296 -17.90 1.72 -12.15
C LEU A 296 -18.49 0.98 -13.36
N VAL A 297 -19.28 1.68 -14.18
CA VAL A 297 -19.81 1.10 -15.44
C VAL A 297 -18.66 0.73 -16.38
N ARG A 298 -17.59 1.55 -16.46
CA ARG A 298 -16.41 1.27 -17.28
C ARG A 298 -15.56 0.14 -16.72
N ASP A 299 -15.52 0.00 -15.40
CA ASP A 299 -14.86 -1.11 -14.70
C ASP A 299 -15.63 -2.44 -14.86
N GLY A 300 -16.80 -2.41 -15.55
CA GLY A 300 -17.56 -3.59 -15.93
C GLY A 300 -18.76 -3.90 -15.04
N LEU A 301 -19.13 -3.03 -14.10
CA LEU A 301 -20.37 -3.19 -13.35
C LEU A 301 -21.55 -2.73 -14.22
N THR A 302 -22.43 -3.67 -14.59
CA THR A 302 -23.50 -3.40 -15.54
C THR A 302 -24.87 -3.28 -14.89
N SER A 303 -25.05 -3.76 -13.66
CA SER A 303 -26.37 -3.79 -13.02
C SER A 303 -26.55 -2.65 -12.01
N CYS A 304 -27.78 -2.13 -11.96
CA CYS A 304 -28.17 -1.13 -10.97
C CYS A 304 -27.99 -1.63 -9.53
N SER A 305 -28.13 -2.93 -9.30
CA SER A 305 -28.04 -3.53 -7.96
C SER A 305 -26.60 -3.59 -7.48
N GLU A 306 -25.70 -4.08 -8.31
CA GLU A 306 -24.25 -4.16 -8.00
C GLU A 306 -23.67 -2.77 -7.75
N ILE A 307 -24.00 -1.79 -8.60
CA ILE A 307 -23.51 -0.42 -8.42
C ILE A 307 -24.10 0.23 -7.15
N ALA A 308 -25.38 -0.04 -6.84
CA ALA A 308 -25.99 0.47 -5.62
C ALA A 308 -25.33 -0.08 -4.35
N GLU A 309 -24.99 -1.37 -4.35
CA GLU A 309 -24.25 -2.03 -3.27
C GLU A 309 -22.82 -1.47 -3.15
N GLU A 310 -22.10 -1.39 -4.26
CA GLU A 310 -20.73 -0.90 -4.31
C GLU A 310 -20.60 0.56 -3.85
N MET A 311 -21.57 1.41 -4.17
CA MET A 311 -21.57 2.82 -3.79
C MET A 311 -22.28 3.10 -2.44
N GLY A 312 -22.90 2.09 -1.82
CA GLY A 312 -23.64 2.25 -0.57
C GLY A 312 -24.88 3.15 -0.70
N VAL A 313 -25.55 3.15 -1.85
CA VAL A 313 -26.69 4.03 -2.15
C VAL A 313 -27.94 3.24 -2.59
N SER A 314 -29.09 3.93 -2.66
CA SER A 314 -30.31 3.30 -3.17
C SER A 314 -30.25 3.07 -4.68
N LYS A 315 -30.94 2.02 -5.18
CA LYS A 315 -31.14 1.77 -6.62
C LYS A 315 -31.78 2.98 -7.34
N GLY A 316 -32.65 3.71 -6.65
CA GLY A 316 -33.26 4.94 -7.19
C GLY A 316 -32.25 6.05 -7.42
N THR A 317 -31.21 6.15 -6.57
CA THR A 317 -30.09 7.08 -6.75
C THR A 317 -29.26 6.68 -7.97
N VAL A 318 -28.90 5.41 -8.09
CA VAL A 318 -28.15 4.88 -9.26
C VAL A 318 -28.93 5.13 -10.56
N SER A 319 -30.25 4.87 -10.57
CA SER A 319 -31.08 5.12 -11.75
C SER A 319 -31.10 6.60 -12.17
N LYS A 320 -31.04 7.54 -11.22
CA LYS A 320 -30.93 8.97 -11.52
C LYS A 320 -29.59 9.31 -12.14
N TRP A 321 -28.50 8.75 -11.62
CA TRP A 321 -27.17 8.94 -12.20
C TRP A 321 -27.05 8.29 -13.57
N ALA A 322 -27.60 7.09 -13.75
CA ALA A 322 -27.63 6.40 -15.04
C ALA A 322 -28.33 7.23 -16.11
N LYS A 323 -29.47 7.84 -15.79
CA LYS A 323 -30.16 8.75 -16.71
C LYS A 323 -29.31 9.97 -17.06
N ARG A 324 -28.71 10.63 -16.06
CA ARG A 324 -27.83 11.80 -16.29
C ARG A 324 -26.61 11.44 -17.13
N ALA A 325 -25.95 10.33 -16.85
CA ALA A 325 -24.78 9.88 -17.60
C ALA A 325 -25.14 9.45 -19.03
N HIS A 326 -26.30 8.83 -19.24
CA HIS A 326 -26.82 8.47 -20.56
C HIS A 326 -27.16 9.72 -21.38
N ASP A 327 -27.88 10.69 -20.79
CA ASP A 327 -28.23 11.96 -21.44
C ASP A 327 -26.98 12.79 -21.82
N ALA A 328 -25.90 12.63 -21.03
CA ALA A 328 -24.58 13.23 -21.31
C ALA A 328 -23.70 12.40 -22.29
N GLY A 329 -24.20 11.26 -22.80
CA GLY A 329 -23.46 10.40 -23.73
C GLY A 329 -22.29 9.62 -23.10
N GLN A 330 -22.21 9.55 -21.77
CA GLN A 330 -21.09 8.91 -21.06
C GLN A 330 -21.27 7.38 -20.91
N ILE A 331 -22.51 6.90 -20.96
CA ILE A 331 -22.88 5.49 -20.94
C ILE A 331 -24.04 5.20 -21.90
N GLN A 332 -24.25 3.91 -22.18
CA GLN A 332 -25.43 3.39 -22.85
C GLN A 332 -26.26 2.57 -21.88
N ILE A 333 -27.58 2.56 -22.06
CA ILE A 333 -28.50 1.70 -21.31
C ILE A 333 -29.13 0.71 -22.30
N ILE A 334 -28.73 -0.57 -22.21
CA ILE A 334 -29.19 -1.64 -23.12
C ILE A 334 -29.78 -2.75 -22.26
N ASN A 335 -31.03 -3.11 -22.47
CA ASN A 335 -31.75 -4.17 -21.72
C ASN A 335 -31.65 -4.01 -20.19
N LYS A 336 -31.73 -2.77 -19.68
CA LYS A 336 -31.59 -2.39 -18.27
C LYS A 336 -30.15 -2.60 -17.71
N GLU A 337 -29.18 -2.92 -18.55
CA GLU A 337 -27.76 -2.93 -18.21
C GLU A 337 -27.10 -1.63 -18.63
N TYR A 338 -26.09 -1.21 -17.86
CA TYR A 338 -25.27 -0.06 -18.14
C TYR A 338 -23.99 -0.49 -18.87
N ARG A 339 -23.65 0.21 -19.94
CA ARG A 339 -22.45 -0.05 -20.73
C ARG A 339 -21.70 1.24 -21.01
N PRO A 340 -20.35 1.21 -21.08
CA PRO A 340 -19.60 2.39 -21.47
C PRO A 340 -19.91 2.76 -22.93
N THR A 341 -19.91 4.04 -23.24
CA THR A 341 -19.79 4.52 -24.64
C THR A 341 -18.36 4.30 -25.10
N GLU A 342 -18.17 3.84 -26.34
CA GLU A 342 -16.85 3.64 -26.96
C GLU A 342 -16.05 4.94 -27.04
#